data_cf08e1bc158b5d389f88a04c8ca19320
#
_entry.id   cf08e1bc158b5d389f88a04c8ca19320
#
_cell.length_a   1.000
_cell.length_b   1.000
_cell.length_c   1.000
_cell.angle_alpha   90.00
_cell.angle_beta   90.00
_cell.angle_gamma   90.00
#
_symmetry.space_group_name_H-M   'P 1'
#
loop_
_entity.id
_entity.type
_entity.pdbx_description
1 polymer ?
#
loop_
_entity_poly.entity_id
_entity_poly.type
_entity_poly.pdbx_seq_one_letter_code
_entity_poly.pdbx_strand_id
1 'polypeptide(L)'
;MRMMINPILKFLIGLAAWLVVQPALAALNIFACEPEWGALAKELAGDKASIYVATTALQDPHRIEARPSLIARARTADLMVCTGAELEIGWLPLVQTQAGNPKIQTGQPGHFEAAQLLALVEIPQRLDRSLGDIHAAGNPHVHLDPRNIATVAAALAERMVQLDPGEAAQYRTRTKAFLERWQQASTRWEKDGAPLKGLPIVVYHKNMTYLINWLGMREIGALEPKPGLPPTTGHLSELLTQLAKDPAKAIVRAAYNEPRAAEWLSERAKIPALMLPFTIGGSDKAQDLFGLFDDTLARLLTVAK
;
A
#
# COMPACT_ATOMS: atom_id res chain seq x y z
N MET A 1 -75.58 -2.17 38.36
CA MET A 1 -74.38 -2.93 38.68
C MET A 1 -73.23 -2.26 37.91
N ARG A 2 -72.44 -1.40 38.55
CA ARG A 2 -71.30 -0.66 37.95
C ARG A 2 -70.06 -1.55 38.08
N MET A 3 -69.56 -2.00 36.97
CA MET A 3 -68.24 -2.67 36.90
C MET A 3 -67.13 -1.65 37.12
N MET A 4 -66.48 -1.75 38.30
CA MET A 4 -65.25 -1.00 38.58
C MET A 4 -64.07 -1.68 37.80
N ILE A 5 -63.59 -1.00 36.77
CA ILE A 5 -62.40 -1.42 36.04
C ILE A 5 -61.18 -1.04 36.88
N ASN A 6 -60.43 -2.04 37.26
CA ASN A 6 -59.27 -2.02 38.14
C ASN A 6 -58.18 -1.07 37.60
N PRO A 7 -57.71 -0.05 38.37
CA PRO A 7 -56.74 0.96 37.89
C PRO A 7 -55.33 0.37 37.58
N ILE A 8 -55.03 -0.86 38.00
CA ILE A 8 -53.76 -1.52 37.78
C ILE A 8 -53.57 -1.92 36.30
N LEU A 9 -54.65 -2.07 35.52
CA LEU A 9 -54.56 -2.47 34.09
C LEU A 9 -54.21 -1.29 33.17
N LYS A 10 -54.27 -0.05 33.64
CA LYS A 10 -53.88 1.13 32.86
C LYS A 10 -52.39 1.49 32.93
N PHE A 11 -51.63 0.90 33.88
CA PHE A 11 -50.21 1.19 34.04
C PHE A 11 -49.30 0.24 33.23
N LEU A 12 -49.83 -0.84 32.69
CA LEU A 12 -49.08 -1.87 31.90
C LEU A 12 -49.04 -1.59 30.39
N ILE A 13 -49.78 -0.58 29.90
CA ILE A 13 -49.78 -0.23 28.45
C ILE A 13 -48.80 0.92 28.13
N GLY A 14 -48.18 1.53 29.12
CA GLY A 14 -47.28 2.68 28.98
C GLY A 14 -45.81 2.35 28.76
N LEU A 15 -45.40 1.04 28.85
CA LEU A 15 -44.04 0.61 28.63
C LEU A 15 -43.91 -0.10 27.27
N ALA A 16 -44.52 0.47 26.22
CA ALA A 16 -44.20 0.11 24.85
C ALA A 16 -42.76 0.59 24.60
N ALA A 17 -41.84 -0.35 24.68
CA ALA A 17 -40.44 -0.18 24.41
C ALA A 17 -40.26 0.65 23.13
N TRP A 18 -39.67 1.83 23.26
CA TRP A 18 -38.97 2.49 22.19
C TRP A 18 -37.77 1.60 21.84
N LEU A 19 -38.01 0.53 21.08
CA LEU A 19 -36.98 -0.12 20.29
C LEU A 19 -36.54 0.96 19.31
N VAL A 20 -35.52 1.72 19.69
CA VAL A 20 -34.75 2.54 18.76
C VAL A 20 -34.12 1.50 17.84
N VAL A 21 -34.80 1.22 16.71
CA VAL A 21 -34.20 0.55 15.58
C VAL A 21 -33.08 1.50 15.12
N GLN A 22 -31.90 1.31 15.66
CA GLN A 22 -30.72 1.95 15.10
C GLN A 22 -30.65 1.43 13.66
N PRO A 23 -30.68 2.30 12.64
CA PRO A 23 -30.39 1.84 11.29
C PRO A 23 -29.04 1.13 11.37
N ALA A 24 -28.99 -0.13 10.98
CA ALA A 24 -27.73 -0.80 10.74
C ALA A 24 -27.05 0.03 9.64
N LEU A 25 -26.15 0.91 10.03
CA LEU A 25 -25.29 1.63 9.09
C LEU A 25 -24.57 0.53 8.31
N ALA A 26 -24.79 0.52 7.00
CA ALA A 26 -24.08 -0.42 6.15
C ALA A 26 -22.58 -0.16 6.31
N ALA A 27 -21.82 -1.23 6.52
CA ALA A 27 -20.36 -1.13 6.65
C ALA A 27 -19.77 -0.37 5.45
N LEU A 28 -18.82 0.52 5.71
CA LEU A 28 -18.14 1.30 4.67
C LEU A 28 -17.49 0.36 3.64
N ASN A 29 -17.85 0.49 2.37
CA ASN A 29 -17.27 -0.31 1.29
C ASN A 29 -15.99 0.36 0.78
N ILE A 30 -14.84 -0.25 1.05
CA ILE A 30 -13.53 0.25 0.66
C ILE A 30 -13.00 -0.54 -0.52
N PHE A 31 -12.63 0.16 -1.59
CA PHE A 31 -11.86 -0.36 -2.72
C PHE A 31 -10.41 0.09 -2.54
N ALA A 32 -9.52 -0.82 -2.16
CA ALA A 32 -8.09 -0.56 -2.07
C ALA A 32 -7.42 -0.98 -3.39
N CYS A 33 -6.61 -0.11 -3.95
CA CYS A 33 -5.88 -0.40 -5.19
C CYS A 33 -4.81 -1.46 -4.96
N GLU A 34 -4.00 -1.31 -3.90
CA GLU A 34 -2.90 -2.20 -3.57
C GLU A 34 -3.10 -2.87 -2.20
N PRO A 35 -2.44 -4.03 -1.97
CA PRO A 35 -2.57 -4.81 -0.73
C PRO A 35 -2.21 -4.04 0.54
N GLU A 36 -1.20 -3.17 0.50
CA GLU A 36 -0.79 -2.35 1.66
C GLU A 36 -1.89 -1.40 2.14
N TRP A 37 -2.62 -0.79 1.21
CA TRP A 37 -3.74 0.10 1.57
C TRP A 37 -4.94 -0.68 2.05
N GLY A 38 -5.16 -1.88 1.50
CA GLY A 38 -6.19 -2.80 2.01
C GLY A 38 -5.89 -3.26 3.44
N ALA A 39 -4.63 -3.61 3.72
CA ALA A 39 -4.17 -3.99 5.06
C ALA A 39 -4.26 -2.82 6.04
N LEU A 40 -3.87 -1.62 5.62
CA LEU A 40 -3.99 -0.42 6.45
C LEU A 40 -5.46 -0.11 6.76
N ALA A 41 -6.34 -0.11 5.76
CA ALA A 41 -7.76 0.10 5.97
C ALA A 41 -8.35 -0.94 6.95
N LYS A 42 -7.90 -2.20 6.90
CA LYS A 42 -8.32 -3.26 7.82
C LYS A 42 -7.87 -3.01 9.26
N GLU A 43 -6.63 -2.53 9.45
CA GLU A 43 -6.14 -2.13 10.77
C GLU A 43 -7.00 -1.01 11.38
N LEU A 44 -7.36 -0.01 10.59
CA LEU A 44 -8.11 1.15 11.04
C LEU A 44 -9.60 0.89 11.22
N ALA A 45 -10.22 0.12 10.33
CA ALA A 45 -11.67 -0.15 10.36
C ALA A 45 -12.06 -1.37 11.19
N GLY A 46 -11.22 -2.41 11.23
CA GLY A 46 -11.58 -3.69 11.84
C GLY A 46 -12.70 -4.37 11.06
N ASP A 47 -13.83 -4.59 11.71
CA ASP A 47 -15.06 -5.18 11.16
C ASP A 47 -16.09 -4.14 10.65
N LYS A 48 -15.75 -2.85 10.78
CA LYS A 48 -16.65 -1.74 10.40
C LYS A 48 -16.59 -1.36 8.91
N ALA A 49 -15.72 -2.01 8.15
CA ALA A 49 -15.64 -1.84 6.71
C ALA A 49 -15.53 -3.18 5.98
N SER A 50 -16.11 -3.22 4.79
CA SER A 50 -15.90 -4.29 3.79
C SER A 50 -14.79 -3.82 2.86
N ILE A 51 -13.69 -4.56 2.81
CA ILE A 51 -12.50 -4.16 2.05
C ILE A 51 -12.29 -5.12 0.88
N TYR A 52 -12.22 -4.56 -0.31
CA TYR A 52 -11.82 -5.26 -1.53
C TYR A 52 -10.46 -4.73 -1.97
N VAL A 53 -9.52 -5.62 -2.25
CA VAL A 53 -8.18 -5.27 -2.78
C VAL A 53 -8.14 -5.62 -4.25
N ALA A 54 -7.77 -4.66 -5.09
CA ALA A 54 -7.83 -4.76 -6.54
C ALA A 54 -6.67 -5.57 -7.14
N THR A 55 -5.50 -5.51 -6.50
CA THR A 55 -4.25 -6.14 -6.96
C THR A 55 -3.74 -7.18 -5.97
N THR A 56 -2.72 -7.90 -6.35
CA THR A 56 -2.01 -8.87 -5.51
C THR A 56 -0.51 -8.60 -5.55
N ALA A 57 0.24 -9.13 -4.59
CA ALA A 57 1.69 -9.00 -4.54
C ALA A 57 2.45 -9.62 -5.75
N LEU A 58 1.77 -10.44 -6.54
CA LEU A 58 2.35 -11.08 -7.73
C LEU A 58 1.97 -10.34 -9.03
N GLN A 59 1.41 -9.14 -8.92
CA GLN A 59 1.04 -8.29 -10.05
C GLN A 59 1.80 -6.97 -10.00
N ASP A 60 2.24 -6.50 -11.14
CA ASP A 60 2.79 -5.15 -11.29
C ASP A 60 1.64 -4.13 -11.17
N PRO A 61 1.63 -3.24 -10.16
CA PRO A 61 0.54 -2.28 -9.95
C PRO A 61 0.37 -1.27 -11.08
N HIS A 62 1.40 -1.05 -11.91
CA HIS A 62 1.30 -0.19 -13.09
C HIS A 62 0.45 -0.81 -14.21
N ARG A 63 0.36 -2.17 -14.26
CA ARG A 63 -0.14 -2.94 -15.41
C ARG A 63 -1.25 -3.90 -15.03
N ILE A 64 -2.34 -3.36 -14.51
CA ILE A 64 -3.53 -4.13 -14.16
C ILE A 64 -4.54 -4.05 -15.28
N GLU A 65 -5.18 -5.16 -15.57
CA GLU A 65 -6.32 -5.18 -16.50
C GLU A 65 -7.60 -4.67 -15.79
N ALA A 66 -8.28 -3.71 -16.40
CA ALA A 66 -9.56 -3.18 -15.91
C ALA A 66 -10.71 -4.21 -16.12
N ARG A 67 -10.67 -5.31 -15.37
CA ARG A 67 -11.61 -6.41 -15.48
C ARG A 67 -13.00 -6.02 -14.98
N PRO A 68 -14.09 -6.65 -15.52
CA PRO A 68 -15.46 -6.40 -15.07
C PRO A 68 -15.66 -6.54 -13.55
N SER A 69 -14.92 -7.44 -12.89
CA SER A 69 -14.95 -7.60 -11.43
C SER A 69 -14.44 -6.36 -10.67
N LEU A 70 -13.39 -5.69 -11.16
CA LEU A 70 -12.89 -4.44 -10.57
C LEU A 70 -13.93 -3.32 -10.73
N ILE A 71 -14.51 -3.20 -11.92
CA ILE A 71 -15.53 -2.21 -12.22
C ILE A 71 -16.76 -2.41 -11.33
N ALA A 72 -17.22 -3.66 -11.15
CA ALA A 72 -18.35 -3.97 -10.28
C ALA A 72 -18.09 -3.60 -8.82
N ARG A 73 -16.88 -3.82 -8.31
CA ARG A 73 -16.48 -3.44 -6.94
C ARG A 73 -16.36 -1.93 -6.78
N ALA A 74 -15.75 -1.24 -7.74
CA ALA A 74 -15.65 0.21 -7.76
C ALA A 74 -17.04 0.90 -7.81
N ARG A 75 -18.02 0.29 -8.50
CA ARG A 75 -19.41 0.81 -8.59
C ARG A 75 -20.09 0.95 -7.23
N THR A 76 -19.77 0.08 -6.28
CA THR A 76 -20.39 0.05 -4.94
C THR A 76 -19.49 0.59 -3.84
N ALA A 77 -18.28 1.05 -4.18
CA ALA A 77 -17.35 1.58 -3.20
C ALA A 77 -17.81 2.94 -2.65
N ASP A 78 -17.67 3.14 -1.36
CA ASP A 78 -17.85 4.43 -0.69
C ASP A 78 -16.52 5.18 -0.58
N LEU A 79 -15.41 4.43 -0.51
CA LEU A 79 -14.05 4.94 -0.42
C LEU A 79 -13.14 4.11 -1.33
N MET A 80 -12.39 4.78 -2.18
CA MET A 80 -11.32 4.23 -3.00
C MET A 80 -9.99 4.73 -2.45
N VAL A 81 -9.09 3.80 -2.07
CA VAL A 81 -7.78 4.10 -1.48
C VAL A 81 -6.71 3.57 -2.42
N CYS A 82 -5.97 4.45 -3.04
CA CYS A 82 -4.93 4.16 -4.01
C CYS A 82 -3.62 4.86 -3.61
N THR A 83 -2.52 4.46 -4.22
CA THR A 83 -1.25 5.16 -4.05
C THR A 83 -1.30 6.55 -4.68
N GLY A 84 -1.81 6.67 -5.89
CA GLY A 84 -1.75 7.92 -6.67
C GLY A 84 -0.38 8.17 -7.29
N ALA A 85 -0.07 9.45 -7.56
CA ALA A 85 1.16 9.84 -8.26
C ALA A 85 1.39 9.04 -9.55
N GLU A 86 0.32 8.77 -10.29
CA GLU A 86 0.29 8.04 -11.57
C GLU A 86 0.66 6.54 -11.49
N LEU A 87 0.74 5.92 -10.30
CA LEU A 87 1.00 4.48 -10.18
C LEU A 87 -0.05 3.67 -10.95
N GLU A 88 -1.31 4.02 -10.76
CA GLU A 88 -2.46 3.30 -11.32
C GLU A 88 -2.98 3.91 -12.63
N ILE A 89 -2.23 4.83 -13.26
CA ILE A 89 -2.69 5.61 -14.43
C ILE A 89 -3.07 4.70 -15.61
N GLY A 90 -2.46 3.52 -15.72
CA GLY A 90 -2.70 2.57 -16.80
C GLY A 90 -4.08 1.88 -16.73
N TRP A 91 -4.78 1.90 -15.60
CA TRP A 91 -6.00 1.12 -15.42
C TRP A 91 -7.10 1.81 -14.59
N LEU A 92 -6.76 2.54 -13.56
CA LEU A 92 -7.71 3.13 -12.60
C LEU A 92 -8.70 4.11 -13.25
N PRO A 93 -8.29 5.03 -14.15
CA PRO A 93 -9.21 5.96 -14.80
C PRO A 93 -10.31 5.25 -15.59
N LEU A 94 -9.98 4.12 -16.24
CA LEU A 94 -10.95 3.30 -16.96
C LEU A 94 -11.93 2.62 -15.98
N VAL A 95 -11.44 2.08 -14.87
CA VAL A 95 -12.27 1.49 -13.81
C VAL A 95 -13.23 2.53 -13.22
N GLN A 96 -12.76 3.73 -12.88
CA GLN A 96 -13.59 4.81 -12.33
C GLN A 96 -14.67 5.26 -13.32
N THR A 97 -14.29 5.45 -14.59
CA THR A 97 -15.22 5.86 -15.64
C THR A 97 -16.31 4.82 -15.87
N GLN A 98 -15.95 3.55 -16.03
CA GLN A 98 -16.91 2.46 -16.27
C GLN A 98 -17.74 2.08 -15.05
N ALA A 99 -17.22 2.30 -13.86
CA ALA A 99 -17.99 2.15 -12.62
C ALA A 99 -19.13 3.16 -12.52
N GLY A 100 -18.94 4.37 -13.04
CA GLY A 100 -19.95 5.44 -13.03
C GLY A 100 -20.36 5.85 -11.61
N ASN A 101 -19.49 5.59 -10.61
CA ASN A 101 -19.76 5.90 -9.21
C ASN A 101 -19.28 7.33 -8.89
N PRO A 102 -20.20 8.28 -8.60
CA PRO A 102 -19.82 9.66 -8.37
C PRO A 102 -19.04 9.86 -7.07
N LYS A 103 -19.14 8.94 -6.10
CA LYS A 103 -18.47 9.06 -4.79
C LYS A 103 -16.95 8.98 -4.89
N ILE A 104 -16.43 8.18 -5.83
CA ILE A 104 -15.00 7.84 -5.93
C ILE A 104 -14.29 8.52 -7.11
N GLN A 105 -14.92 9.52 -7.72
CA GLN A 105 -14.29 10.32 -8.78
C GLN A 105 -13.21 11.23 -8.18
N THR A 106 -12.21 11.57 -8.98
CA THR A 106 -11.14 12.49 -8.56
C THR A 106 -11.71 13.78 -7.98
N GLY A 107 -11.20 14.20 -6.82
CA GLY A 107 -11.66 15.37 -6.09
C GLY A 107 -12.85 15.13 -5.15
N GLN A 108 -13.45 13.94 -5.17
CA GLN A 108 -14.52 13.60 -4.23
C GLN A 108 -13.98 13.07 -2.90
N PRO A 109 -14.72 13.21 -1.79
CA PRO A 109 -14.29 12.68 -0.49
C PRO A 109 -14.04 11.17 -0.49
N GLY A 110 -14.72 10.40 -1.34
CA GLY A 110 -14.51 8.96 -1.50
C GLY A 110 -13.30 8.60 -2.37
N HIS A 111 -12.52 9.55 -2.88
CA HIS A 111 -11.27 9.32 -3.59
C HIS A 111 -10.09 9.74 -2.72
N PHE A 112 -9.24 8.78 -2.36
CA PHE A 112 -8.10 9.00 -1.48
C PHE A 112 -6.82 8.48 -2.14
N GLU A 113 -5.84 9.35 -2.30
CA GLU A 113 -4.51 9.04 -2.84
C GLU A 113 -3.45 9.29 -1.77
N ALA A 114 -2.74 8.22 -1.37
CA ALA A 114 -1.75 8.27 -0.30
C ALA A 114 -0.59 9.22 -0.61
N ALA A 115 -0.12 9.22 -1.86
CA ALA A 115 1.03 10.03 -2.29
C ALA A 115 0.78 11.54 -2.20
N GLN A 116 -0.47 12.01 -2.26
CA GLN A 116 -0.80 13.44 -2.12
C GLN A 116 -0.46 14.01 -0.73
N LEU A 117 -0.26 13.16 0.26
CA LEU A 117 0.03 13.55 1.64
C LEU A 117 1.53 13.62 1.93
N LEU A 118 2.38 13.26 0.97
CA LEU A 118 3.78 12.95 1.19
C LEU A 118 4.69 13.80 0.31
N ALA A 119 5.91 14.04 0.79
CA ALA A 119 6.97 14.61 -0.05
C ALA A 119 7.54 13.49 -0.94
N LEU A 120 7.24 13.57 -2.23
CA LEU A 120 7.72 12.58 -3.18
C LEU A 120 9.19 12.81 -3.53
N VAL A 121 9.91 11.73 -3.77
CA VAL A 121 11.30 11.74 -4.24
C VAL A 121 11.36 11.45 -5.75
N GLU A 122 12.54 11.65 -6.35
CA GLU A 122 12.78 11.40 -7.78
C GLU A 122 11.79 12.14 -8.70
N ILE A 123 11.45 13.40 -8.35
CA ILE A 123 10.62 14.26 -9.22
C ILE A 123 11.43 14.53 -10.49
N PRO A 124 10.91 14.17 -11.68
CA PRO A 124 11.65 14.32 -12.91
C PRO A 124 11.77 15.81 -13.30
N GLN A 125 12.98 16.24 -13.67
CA GLN A 125 13.20 17.60 -14.16
C GLN A 125 12.56 17.85 -15.55
N ARG A 126 12.34 16.78 -16.29
CA ARG A 126 11.75 16.80 -17.63
C ARG A 126 10.87 15.57 -17.82
N LEU A 127 9.66 15.80 -18.32
CA LEU A 127 8.75 14.73 -18.73
C LEU A 127 9.06 14.37 -20.19
N ASP A 128 9.59 13.17 -20.39
CA ASP A 128 9.91 12.65 -21.71
C ASP A 128 9.60 11.15 -21.74
N ARG A 129 8.68 10.74 -22.60
CA ARG A 129 8.29 9.32 -22.76
C ARG A 129 9.46 8.41 -23.15
N SER A 130 10.53 8.96 -23.70
CA SER A 130 11.74 8.19 -23.99
C SER A 130 12.48 7.72 -22.72
N LEU A 131 12.11 8.27 -21.53
CA LEU A 131 12.69 7.90 -20.24
C LEU A 131 11.99 6.72 -19.55
N GLY A 132 10.99 6.12 -20.19
CA GLY A 132 10.22 4.99 -19.68
C GLY A 132 9.01 5.42 -18.85
N ASP A 133 8.57 4.56 -17.91
CA ASP A 133 7.44 4.82 -17.01
C ASP A 133 7.87 5.79 -15.90
N ILE A 134 8.06 7.05 -16.25
CA ILE A 134 8.35 8.12 -15.30
C ILE A 134 7.05 8.75 -14.80
N HIS A 135 6.98 9.00 -13.51
CA HIS A 135 5.83 9.61 -12.86
C HIS A 135 6.06 11.11 -12.67
N ALA A 136 5.15 11.94 -13.19
CA ALA A 136 5.30 13.39 -13.20
C ALA A 136 5.43 13.99 -11.79
N ALA A 137 4.71 13.45 -10.82
CA ALA A 137 4.73 13.91 -9.43
C ALA A 137 5.95 13.40 -8.64
N GLY A 138 6.69 12.42 -9.14
CA GLY A 138 7.77 11.73 -8.44
C GLY A 138 7.48 10.24 -8.22
N ASN A 139 8.40 9.54 -7.56
CA ASN A 139 8.31 8.09 -7.34
C ASN A 139 7.08 7.73 -6.48
N PRO A 140 6.16 6.86 -6.95
CA PRO A 140 4.92 6.55 -6.26
C PRO A 140 5.03 5.45 -5.19
N HIS A 141 6.14 4.71 -5.10
CA HIS A 141 6.27 3.52 -4.24
C HIS A 141 6.47 3.88 -2.75
N VAL A 142 5.63 4.78 -2.25
CA VAL A 142 5.74 5.48 -0.95
C VAL A 142 5.60 4.56 0.26
N HIS A 143 4.94 3.42 0.12
CA HIS A 143 4.60 2.51 1.22
C HIS A 143 5.81 1.80 1.83
N LEU A 144 6.96 1.79 1.16
CA LEU A 144 8.19 1.14 1.64
C LEU A 144 9.00 1.98 2.65
N ASP A 145 8.47 3.13 3.06
CA ASP A 145 8.95 3.89 4.22
C ASP A 145 7.91 3.84 5.33
N PRO A 146 8.20 3.27 6.51
CA PRO A 146 7.22 3.14 7.60
C PRO A 146 6.72 4.50 8.11
N ARG A 147 7.48 5.57 7.94
CA ARG A 147 7.08 6.94 8.31
C ARG A 147 5.91 7.43 7.45
N ASN A 148 5.91 7.05 6.17
CA ASN A 148 4.83 7.36 5.24
C ASN A 148 3.53 6.63 5.61
N ILE A 149 3.63 5.36 6.00
CA ILE A 149 2.47 4.57 6.46
C ILE A 149 1.80 5.25 7.67
N ALA A 150 2.58 5.74 8.64
CA ALA A 150 2.04 6.45 9.80
C ALA A 150 1.27 7.73 9.39
N THR A 151 1.83 8.51 8.46
CA THR A 151 1.20 9.73 7.93
C THR A 151 -0.11 9.41 7.22
N VAL A 152 -0.09 8.41 6.34
CA VAL A 152 -1.26 7.97 5.58
C VAL A 152 -2.33 7.40 6.51
N ALA A 153 -1.95 6.62 7.53
CA ALA A 153 -2.88 6.05 8.51
C ALA A 153 -3.72 7.11 9.22
N ALA A 154 -3.08 8.19 9.69
CA ALA A 154 -3.78 9.28 10.35
C ALA A 154 -4.79 9.98 9.42
N ALA A 155 -4.40 10.27 8.19
CA ALA A 155 -5.25 10.93 7.22
C ALA A 155 -6.38 10.03 6.70
N LEU A 156 -6.10 8.74 6.47
CA LEU A 156 -7.10 7.76 6.04
C LEU A 156 -8.18 7.57 7.11
N ALA A 157 -7.79 7.52 8.39
CA ALA A 157 -8.74 7.45 9.50
C ALA A 157 -9.72 8.63 9.52
N GLU A 158 -9.23 9.86 9.37
CA GLU A 158 -10.12 11.04 9.34
C GLU A 158 -10.99 11.06 8.07
N ARG A 159 -10.52 10.52 6.94
CA ARG A 159 -11.35 10.32 5.76
C ARG A 159 -12.48 9.32 6.03
N MET A 160 -12.18 8.21 6.72
CA MET A 160 -13.19 7.23 7.11
C MET A 160 -14.22 7.84 8.08
N VAL A 161 -13.77 8.65 9.06
CA VAL A 161 -14.64 9.41 9.95
C VAL A 161 -15.55 10.37 9.18
N GLN A 162 -15.03 11.05 8.16
CA GLN A 162 -15.82 11.95 7.31
C GLN A 162 -16.95 11.22 6.56
N LEU A 163 -16.65 10.01 6.05
CA LEU A 163 -17.58 9.22 5.23
C LEU A 163 -18.56 8.40 6.07
N ASP A 164 -18.16 8.01 7.27
CA ASP A 164 -18.93 7.20 8.21
C ASP A 164 -18.79 7.74 9.65
N PRO A 165 -19.43 8.88 9.95
CA PRO A 165 -19.31 9.54 11.26
C PRO A 165 -19.90 8.70 12.41
N GLY A 166 -20.76 7.73 12.13
CA GLY A 166 -21.34 6.83 13.13
C GLY A 166 -20.29 5.95 13.81
N GLU A 167 -19.23 5.58 13.09
CA GLU A 167 -18.13 4.74 13.59
C GLU A 167 -16.86 5.56 13.95
N ALA A 168 -16.95 6.89 14.01
CA ALA A 168 -15.82 7.79 14.24
C ALA A 168 -14.98 7.44 15.48
N ALA A 169 -15.63 7.11 16.60
CA ALA A 169 -14.94 6.74 17.84
C ALA A 169 -14.13 5.44 17.68
N GLN A 170 -14.67 4.47 16.93
CA GLN A 170 -14.03 3.20 16.65
C GLN A 170 -12.80 3.40 15.77
N TYR A 171 -12.95 4.15 14.67
CA TYR A 171 -11.81 4.44 13.76
C TYR A 171 -10.68 5.15 14.49
N ARG A 172 -10.95 6.19 15.27
CA ARG A 172 -9.94 6.91 16.06
C ARG A 172 -9.27 6.04 17.12
N THR A 173 -10.01 5.21 17.82
CA THR A 173 -9.47 4.29 18.83
C THR A 173 -8.52 3.29 18.20
N ARG A 174 -8.93 2.67 17.09
CA ARG A 174 -8.10 1.69 16.37
C ARG A 174 -6.86 2.34 15.75
N THR A 175 -7.02 3.53 15.19
CA THR A 175 -5.91 4.30 14.62
C THR A 175 -4.86 4.62 15.67
N LYS A 176 -5.27 5.09 16.84
CA LYS A 176 -4.36 5.36 17.97
C LYS A 176 -3.60 4.09 18.35
N ALA A 177 -4.30 2.97 18.55
CA ALA A 177 -3.67 1.69 18.90
C ALA A 177 -2.74 1.17 17.80
N PHE A 178 -3.09 1.35 16.51
CA PHE A 178 -2.21 1.03 15.40
C PHE A 178 -0.94 1.88 15.42
N LEU A 179 -1.07 3.21 15.51
CA LEU A 179 0.07 4.13 15.48
C LEU A 179 1.02 3.91 16.66
N GLU A 180 0.53 3.56 17.85
CA GLU A 180 1.36 3.21 19.01
C GLU A 180 2.20 1.95 18.73
N ARG A 181 1.59 0.88 18.21
CA ARG A 181 2.30 -0.35 17.81
C ARG A 181 3.28 -0.08 16.66
N TRP A 182 2.86 0.72 15.69
CA TRP A 182 3.65 1.07 14.52
C TRP A 182 4.91 1.85 14.89
N GLN A 183 4.79 2.82 15.80
CA GLN A 183 5.94 3.57 16.31
C GLN A 183 6.95 2.67 17.04
N GLN A 184 6.47 1.73 17.85
CA GLN A 184 7.34 0.76 18.54
C GLN A 184 8.06 -0.14 17.52
N ALA A 185 7.34 -0.63 16.51
CA ALA A 185 7.92 -1.43 15.44
C ALA A 185 8.92 -0.62 14.61
N SER A 186 8.60 0.62 14.24
CA SER A 186 9.49 1.51 13.47
C SER A 186 10.81 1.75 14.22
N THR A 187 10.76 2.02 15.52
CA THR A 187 11.96 2.19 16.35
C THR A 187 12.81 0.91 16.37
N ARG A 188 12.18 -0.27 16.46
CA ARG A 188 12.87 -1.55 16.38
C ARG A 188 13.50 -1.75 14.99
N TRP A 189 12.77 -1.51 13.92
CA TRP A 189 13.27 -1.65 12.55
C TRP A 189 14.44 -0.71 12.23
N GLU A 190 14.41 0.54 12.71
CA GLU A 190 15.53 1.47 12.57
C GLU A 190 16.80 0.95 13.26
N LYS A 191 16.64 0.41 14.47
CA LYS A 191 17.74 -0.21 15.21
C LYS A 191 18.27 -1.46 14.50
N ASP A 192 17.39 -2.36 14.12
CA ASP A 192 17.74 -3.63 13.48
C ASP A 192 18.31 -3.41 12.07
N GLY A 193 17.82 -2.38 11.36
CA GLY A 193 18.28 -1.97 10.03
C GLY A 193 19.60 -1.19 10.02
N ALA A 194 20.12 -0.75 11.17
CA ALA A 194 21.35 0.05 11.23
C ALA A 194 22.56 -0.55 10.47
N PRO A 195 22.78 -1.89 10.44
CA PRO A 195 23.84 -2.51 9.65
C PRO A 195 23.69 -2.36 8.13
N LEU A 196 22.49 -1.99 7.66
CA LEU A 196 22.20 -1.80 6.22
C LEU A 196 22.66 -0.43 5.70
N LYS A 197 23.04 0.49 6.60
CA LYS A 197 23.48 1.84 6.19
C LYS A 197 24.70 1.76 5.28
N GLY A 198 24.59 2.38 4.10
CA GLY A 198 25.64 2.36 3.09
C GLY A 198 25.72 1.07 2.28
N LEU A 199 24.88 0.05 2.55
CA LEU A 199 24.86 -1.22 1.82
C LEU A 199 24.61 -0.97 0.33
N PRO A 200 25.55 -1.32 -0.56
CA PRO A 200 25.39 -1.12 -2.00
C PRO A 200 24.54 -2.26 -2.59
N ILE A 201 23.46 -1.91 -3.30
CA ILE A 201 22.56 -2.87 -3.93
C ILE A 201 22.25 -2.50 -5.38
N VAL A 202 21.90 -3.49 -6.17
CA VAL A 202 21.25 -3.33 -7.48
C VAL A 202 19.76 -3.61 -7.30
N VAL A 203 18.90 -2.78 -7.85
CA VAL A 203 17.45 -3.00 -7.85
C VAL A 203 16.99 -3.58 -9.18
N TYR A 204 15.84 -4.25 -9.23
CA TYR A 204 15.25 -4.63 -10.51
C TYR A 204 14.64 -3.43 -11.21
N HIS A 205 13.74 -2.74 -10.52
CA HIS A 205 13.03 -1.53 -10.87
C HIS A 205 13.22 -0.49 -9.76
N LYS A 206 13.05 0.80 -10.06
CA LYS A 206 13.15 1.89 -9.07
C LYS A 206 11.97 1.95 -8.10
N ASN A 207 11.47 0.80 -7.67
CA ASN A 207 10.39 0.67 -6.71
C ASN A 207 10.85 0.56 -5.24
N MET A 208 12.16 0.49 -5.01
CA MET A 208 12.74 0.35 -3.65
C MET A 208 13.30 1.67 -3.11
N THR A 209 13.14 2.79 -3.82
CA THR A 209 13.80 4.07 -3.49
C THR A 209 13.48 4.55 -2.07
N TYR A 210 12.22 4.44 -1.62
CA TYR A 210 11.85 4.84 -0.25
C TYR A 210 12.48 3.93 0.81
N LEU A 211 12.54 2.62 0.58
CA LEU A 211 13.23 1.67 1.45
C LEU A 211 14.74 1.98 1.54
N ILE A 212 15.36 2.24 0.40
CA ILE A 212 16.78 2.59 0.28
C ILE A 212 17.07 3.87 1.08
N ASN A 213 16.25 4.90 0.88
CA ASN A 213 16.41 6.18 1.58
C ASN A 213 16.19 6.05 3.09
N TRP A 214 15.16 5.32 3.50
CA TRP A 214 14.88 5.11 4.92
C TRP A 214 16.01 4.37 5.64
N LEU A 215 16.55 3.30 5.04
CA LEU A 215 17.63 2.49 5.62
C LEU A 215 19.04 3.05 5.36
N GLY A 216 19.14 4.14 4.56
CA GLY A 216 20.41 4.74 4.17
C GLY A 216 21.28 3.83 3.31
N MET A 217 20.68 2.89 2.56
CA MET A 217 21.38 2.04 1.58
C MET A 217 21.83 2.85 0.37
N ARG A 218 22.59 2.23 -0.53
CA ARG A 218 23.10 2.86 -1.75
C ARG A 218 22.70 2.05 -2.99
N GLU A 219 21.90 2.65 -3.86
CA GLU A 219 21.60 2.07 -5.17
C GLU A 219 22.79 2.23 -6.11
N ILE A 220 23.28 1.13 -6.67
CA ILE A 220 24.35 1.10 -7.68
C ILE A 220 23.77 1.24 -9.07
N GLY A 221 22.62 0.65 -9.32
CA GLY A 221 21.93 0.67 -10.59
C GLY A 221 20.69 -0.20 -10.58
N ALA A 222 19.99 -0.26 -11.72
CA ALA A 222 18.77 -1.04 -11.90
C ALA A 222 18.95 -2.05 -13.04
N LEU A 223 18.25 -3.20 -12.95
CA LEU A 223 18.24 -4.20 -14.03
C LEU A 223 17.49 -3.69 -15.26
N GLU A 224 16.47 -2.88 -15.06
CA GLU A 224 15.79 -2.18 -16.14
C GLU A 224 16.65 -1.03 -16.66
N PRO A 225 16.87 -0.93 -18.00
CA PRO A 225 17.64 0.18 -18.57
C PRO A 225 16.94 1.54 -18.39
N LYS A 226 15.62 1.52 -18.28
CA LYS A 226 14.72 2.63 -17.94
C LYS A 226 13.51 2.07 -17.22
N PRO A 227 12.84 2.81 -16.31
CA PRO A 227 11.66 2.34 -15.63
C PRO A 227 10.62 1.74 -16.58
N GLY A 228 10.14 0.53 -16.28
CA GLY A 228 9.12 -0.17 -17.08
C GLY A 228 9.62 -0.80 -18.39
N LEU A 229 10.90 -0.67 -18.73
CA LEU A 229 11.49 -1.36 -19.89
C LEU A 229 12.21 -2.62 -19.42
N PRO A 230 11.89 -3.80 -20.01
CA PRO A 230 12.51 -5.06 -19.60
C PRO A 230 14.03 -5.03 -19.68
N PRO A 231 14.75 -5.73 -18.77
CA PRO A 231 16.18 -5.91 -18.83
C PRO A 231 16.66 -6.44 -20.18
N THR A 232 17.70 -5.84 -20.74
CA THR A 232 18.31 -6.29 -21.99
C THR A 232 19.71 -6.84 -21.75
N THR A 233 20.19 -7.77 -22.58
CA THR A 233 21.52 -8.34 -22.46
C THR A 233 22.62 -7.27 -22.51
N GLY A 234 22.47 -6.26 -23.37
CA GLY A 234 23.41 -5.15 -23.48
C GLY A 234 23.54 -4.39 -22.17
N HIS A 235 22.40 -3.92 -21.62
CA HIS A 235 22.36 -3.19 -20.36
C HIS A 235 22.88 -4.02 -19.17
N LEU A 236 22.52 -5.31 -19.09
CA LEU A 236 23.04 -6.20 -18.04
C LEU A 236 24.56 -6.38 -18.13
N SER A 237 25.15 -6.39 -19.34
CA SER A 237 26.60 -6.45 -19.54
C SER A 237 27.30 -5.15 -19.12
N GLU A 238 26.68 -4.00 -19.39
CA GLU A 238 27.16 -2.70 -18.92
C GLU A 238 27.12 -2.62 -17.38
N LEU A 239 26.01 -3.07 -16.78
CA LEU A 239 25.85 -3.13 -15.33
C LEU A 239 26.88 -4.07 -14.67
N LEU A 240 27.17 -5.23 -15.28
CA LEU A 240 28.23 -6.14 -14.82
C LEU A 240 29.62 -5.47 -14.86
N THR A 241 29.90 -4.67 -15.89
CA THR A 241 31.13 -3.88 -15.98
C THR A 241 31.21 -2.79 -14.91
N GLN A 242 30.09 -2.16 -14.60
CA GLN A 242 29.98 -1.19 -13.50
C GLN A 242 30.25 -1.85 -12.14
N LEU A 243 29.65 -3.02 -11.89
CA LEU A 243 29.83 -3.79 -10.66
C LEU A 243 31.27 -4.28 -10.43
N ALA A 244 32.06 -4.46 -11.48
CA ALA A 244 33.48 -4.74 -11.36
C ALA A 244 34.28 -3.55 -10.76
N LYS A 245 33.79 -2.32 -10.91
CA LYS A 245 34.42 -1.09 -10.38
C LYS A 245 33.78 -0.64 -9.07
N ASP A 246 32.48 -0.80 -8.92
CA ASP A 246 31.71 -0.43 -7.74
C ASP A 246 30.81 -1.61 -7.31
N PRO A 247 31.32 -2.53 -6.49
CA PRO A 247 30.64 -3.78 -6.16
C PRO A 247 29.38 -3.57 -5.33
N ALA A 248 28.29 -4.24 -5.71
CA ALA A 248 27.11 -4.38 -4.88
C ALA A 248 27.20 -5.63 -3.98
N LYS A 249 26.39 -5.66 -2.91
CA LYS A 249 26.28 -6.80 -2.00
C LYS A 249 25.08 -7.70 -2.32
N ALA A 250 24.08 -7.17 -3.03
CA ALA A 250 22.92 -7.93 -3.46
C ALA A 250 22.25 -7.30 -4.68
N ILE A 251 21.46 -8.12 -5.38
CA ILE A 251 20.47 -7.70 -6.35
C ILE A 251 19.11 -7.90 -5.68
N VAL A 252 18.25 -6.87 -5.66
CA VAL A 252 16.91 -6.96 -5.05
C VAL A 252 15.84 -6.84 -6.12
N ARG A 253 14.79 -7.65 -6.01
CA ARG A 253 13.62 -7.62 -6.87
C ARG A 253 12.34 -7.77 -6.06
N ALA A 254 11.23 -7.23 -6.54
CA ALA A 254 9.91 -7.49 -5.99
C ALA A 254 9.43 -8.91 -6.33
N ALA A 255 8.42 -9.40 -5.60
CA ALA A 255 7.85 -10.74 -5.81
C ALA A 255 7.25 -10.90 -7.23
N TYR A 256 6.71 -9.84 -7.82
CA TYR A 256 6.15 -9.86 -9.17
C TYR A 256 7.17 -9.74 -10.30
N ASN A 257 8.42 -9.36 -10.02
CA ASN A 257 9.45 -9.25 -11.06
C ASN A 257 9.95 -10.63 -11.51
N GLU A 258 10.10 -10.80 -12.81
CA GLU A 258 10.67 -12.00 -13.43
C GLU A 258 12.10 -12.26 -12.92
N PRO A 259 12.43 -13.44 -12.38
CA PRO A 259 13.71 -13.69 -11.71
C PRO A 259 14.92 -13.78 -12.66
N ARG A 260 14.72 -14.16 -13.93
CA ARG A 260 15.78 -14.52 -14.87
C ARG A 260 16.93 -13.49 -15.00
N ALA A 261 16.58 -12.19 -15.08
CA ALA A 261 17.60 -11.14 -15.20
C ALA A 261 18.43 -10.98 -13.93
N ALA A 262 17.78 -11.07 -12.76
CA ALA A 262 18.45 -11.02 -11.47
C ALA A 262 19.36 -12.25 -11.26
N GLU A 263 18.91 -13.43 -11.63
CA GLU A 263 19.66 -14.69 -11.56
C GLU A 263 20.87 -14.63 -12.50
N TRP A 264 20.68 -14.18 -13.74
CA TRP A 264 21.76 -14.02 -14.71
C TRP A 264 22.89 -13.12 -14.20
N LEU A 265 22.54 -11.97 -13.63
CA LEU A 265 23.52 -11.04 -13.07
C LEU A 265 24.16 -11.60 -11.79
N SER A 266 23.38 -12.24 -10.94
CA SER A 266 23.84 -12.91 -9.71
C SER A 266 24.94 -13.93 -9.97
N GLU A 267 24.71 -14.80 -10.95
CA GLU A 267 25.70 -15.83 -11.33
C GLU A 267 27.04 -15.25 -11.80
N ARG A 268 26.99 -14.14 -12.56
CA ARG A 268 28.17 -13.50 -13.14
C ARG A 268 28.90 -12.57 -12.20
N ALA A 269 28.16 -11.77 -11.45
CA ALA A 269 28.72 -10.85 -10.47
C ALA A 269 29.08 -11.54 -9.14
N LYS A 270 28.65 -12.80 -8.94
CA LYS A 270 28.86 -13.58 -7.69
C LYS A 270 28.25 -12.90 -6.45
N ILE A 271 27.13 -12.24 -6.63
CA ILE A 271 26.37 -11.60 -5.54
C ILE A 271 24.96 -12.20 -5.49
N PRO A 272 24.33 -12.34 -4.30
CA PRO A 272 23.02 -12.98 -4.18
C PRO A 272 21.91 -12.12 -4.80
N ALA A 273 20.94 -12.79 -5.43
CA ALA A 273 19.68 -12.20 -5.83
C ALA A 273 18.63 -12.46 -4.73
N LEU A 274 18.09 -11.38 -4.15
CA LEU A 274 17.09 -11.43 -3.09
C LEU A 274 15.72 -11.02 -3.67
N MET A 275 14.72 -11.85 -3.44
CA MET A 275 13.32 -11.46 -3.60
C MET A 275 12.85 -10.81 -2.31
N LEU A 276 12.39 -9.56 -2.38
CA LEU A 276 11.73 -8.86 -1.29
C LEU A 276 10.21 -8.92 -1.49
N PRO A 277 9.41 -8.99 -0.42
CA PRO A 277 7.95 -9.11 -0.54
C PRO A 277 7.31 -7.94 -1.30
N PHE A 278 7.85 -6.73 -1.20
CA PHE A 278 7.36 -5.48 -1.79
C PHE A 278 6.01 -5.02 -1.21
N THR A 279 5.00 -5.88 -1.14
CA THR A 279 3.70 -5.62 -0.51
C THR A 279 3.19 -6.86 0.24
N ILE A 280 2.03 -6.74 0.87
CA ILE A 280 1.39 -7.82 1.64
C ILE A 280 1.04 -8.99 0.70
N GLY A 281 1.41 -10.20 1.13
CA GLY A 281 1.26 -11.42 0.34
C GLY A 281 2.44 -11.70 -0.60
N GLY A 282 3.49 -10.85 -0.63
CA GLY A 282 4.69 -11.07 -1.43
C GLY A 282 5.62 -12.13 -0.88
N SER A 283 5.39 -12.61 0.33
CA SER A 283 6.02 -13.79 0.92
C SER A 283 5.11 -14.37 2.01
N ASP A 284 5.42 -15.59 2.45
CA ASP A 284 4.66 -16.27 3.51
C ASP A 284 4.71 -15.53 4.86
N LYS A 285 5.71 -14.67 5.08
CA LYS A 285 5.88 -13.88 6.30
C LYS A 285 5.28 -12.48 6.19
N ALA A 286 5.13 -11.94 4.99
CA ALA A 286 4.57 -10.62 4.73
C ALA A 286 3.03 -10.68 4.60
N GLN A 287 2.33 -11.14 5.67
CA GLN A 287 0.88 -11.30 5.66
C GLN A 287 0.11 -10.07 6.16
N ASP A 288 0.82 -9.12 6.75
CA ASP A 288 0.35 -7.81 7.19
C ASP A 288 1.45 -6.75 7.03
N LEU A 289 1.15 -5.51 7.41
CA LEU A 289 2.10 -4.40 7.31
C LEU A 289 3.35 -4.60 8.18
N PHE A 290 3.22 -5.20 9.36
CA PHE A 290 4.37 -5.46 10.24
C PHE A 290 5.26 -6.55 9.67
N GLY A 291 4.65 -7.65 9.22
CA GLY A 291 5.36 -8.76 8.56
C GLY A 291 6.07 -8.35 7.28
N LEU A 292 5.51 -7.38 6.53
CA LEU A 292 6.16 -6.82 5.35
C LEU A 292 7.54 -6.24 5.68
N PHE A 293 7.63 -5.39 6.71
CA PHE A 293 8.91 -4.78 7.12
C PHE A 293 9.81 -5.78 7.84
N ASP A 294 9.27 -6.62 8.72
CA ASP A 294 10.03 -7.66 9.42
C ASP A 294 10.74 -8.63 8.43
N ASP A 295 10.03 -9.13 7.42
CA ASP A 295 10.61 -10.05 6.42
C ASP A 295 11.56 -9.34 5.46
N THR A 296 11.25 -8.09 5.07
CA THR A 296 12.13 -7.28 4.22
C THR A 296 13.48 -7.05 4.91
N LEU A 297 13.49 -6.64 6.18
CA LEU A 297 14.72 -6.44 6.95
C LEU A 297 15.46 -7.74 7.19
N ALA A 298 14.76 -8.82 7.55
CA ALA A 298 15.37 -10.12 7.77
C ALA A 298 16.11 -10.62 6.51
N ARG A 299 15.55 -10.44 5.32
CA ARG A 299 16.19 -10.80 4.04
C ARG A 299 17.40 -9.92 3.74
N LEU A 300 17.28 -8.59 3.89
CA LEU A 300 18.39 -7.68 3.64
C LEU A 300 19.57 -7.90 4.60
N LEU A 301 19.31 -8.19 5.86
CA LEU A 301 20.35 -8.45 6.86
C LEU A 301 21.19 -9.71 6.57
N THR A 302 20.71 -10.62 5.73
CA THR A 302 21.51 -11.79 5.31
C THR A 302 22.76 -11.40 4.52
N VAL A 303 22.77 -10.23 3.88
CA VAL A 303 23.84 -9.73 3.02
C VAL A 303 24.59 -8.53 3.59
N ALA A 304 24.24 -8.08 4.78
CA ALA A 304 24.90 -6.97 5.48
C ALA A 304 26.18 -7.37 6.22
N LYS A 305 26.51 -8.67 6.21
CA LYS A 305 27.71 -9.24 6.89
C LYS A 305 28.97 -9.10 6.08
#